data_274cbd576dbb3731ef89cb5e26ca1b6a
#
_entry.id   274cbd576dbb3731ef89cb5e26ca1b6a
#
_cell.length_a   1.000
_cell.length_b   1.000
_cell.length_c   1.000
_cell.angle_alpha   90.00
_cell.angle_beta   90.00
_cell.angle_gamma   90.00
#
_symmetry.space_group_name_H-M   'P 1'
#
loop_
_entity.id
_entity.type
_entity.pdbx_description
1 polymer ?
#
loop_
_entity_poly.entity_id
_entity_poly.type
_entity_poly.pdbx_seq_one_letter_code
_entity_poly.pdbx_strand_id
1 'polypeptide(L)'
;MSTTHTLSVLVENKPGVLARVSGLFSRRGFNIDSLAVGPTEHPDVSRMTIVVKVDQLPLEQVTKQLNKLVNVIKIVELDPSLSVQRELLLVKVRADAAVRSAVLEVANLFRAKVVDVGTESVTIEATGTADKLAALLKVLEPYGIREMVQSGMVAVGRGPRSITGTALRALDRTG
;
A
#
# COMPACT_ATOMS: atom_id res chain seq x y z
N MET A 1 10.70 20.62 6.11
CA MET A 1 9.56 19.78 6.56
C MET A 1 9.55 18.50 5.76
N SER A 2 9.53 17.35 6.42
CA SER A 2 9.42 16.08 5.73
C SER A 2 8.03 15.92 5.14
N THR A 3 7.94 15.53 3.89
CA THR A 3 6.70 15.25 3.18
C THR A 3 6.59 13.76 2.87
N THR A 4 5.37 13.28 2.76
CA THR A 4 5.11 11.90 2.37
C THR A 4 5.09 11.78 0.86
N HIS A 5 5.85 10.81 0.34
CA HIS A 5 5.96 10.53 -1.08
C HIS A 5 5.53 9.10 -1.38
N THR A 6 4.81 8.93 -2.48
CA THR A 6 4.38 7.63 -2.97
C THR A 6 5.09 7.32 -4.29
N LEU A 7 5.92 6.29 -4.26
CA LEU A 7 6.65 5.82 -5.43
C LEU A 7 6.01 4.55 -5.98
N SER A 8 5.78 4.53 -7.28
CA SER A 8 5.45 3.31 -8.01
C SER A 8 6.67 2.84 -8.78
N VAL A 9 7.17 1.67 -8.45
CA VAL A 9 8.39 1.10 -9.02
C VAL A 9 8.05 -0.18 -9.76
N LEU A 10 8.26 -0.19 -11.08
CA LEU A 10 8.17 -1.39 -11.89
C LEU A 10 9.52 -2.10 -11.86
N VAL A 11 9.49 -3.37 -11.52
CA VAL A 11 10.69 -4.20 -11.39
C VAL A 11 10.49 -5.54 -12.10
N GLU A 12 11.58 -6.17 -12.51
CA GLU A 12 11.54 -7.56 -12.96
C GLU A 12 11.05 -8.46 -11.82
N ASN A 13 10.16 -9.39 -12.12
CA ASN A 13 9.69 -10.39 -11.16
C ASN A 13 10.73 -11.49 -10.97
N LYS A 14 11.79 -11.18 -10.23
CA LYS A 14 12.91 -12.10 -9.94
C LYS A 14 13.24 -12.12 -8.46
N PRO A 15 13.79 -13.25 -7.95
CA PRO A 15 14.26 -13.34 -6.58
C PRO A 15 15.29 -12.26 -6.24
N GLY A 16 15.23 -11.73 -5.03
CA GLY A 16 16.20 -10.76 -4.51
C GLY A 16 15.97 -9.30 -4.90
N VAL A 17 15.07 -9.00 -5.82
CA VAL A 17 14.81 -7.61 -6.26
C VAL A 17 14.25 -6.76 -5.13
N LEU A 18 13.29 -7.29 -4.37
CA LEU A 18 12.74 -6.60 -3.19
C LEU A 18 13.82 -6.24 -2.18
N ALA A 19 14.71 -7.16 -1.87
CA ALA A 19 15.81 -6.93 -0.95
C ALA A 19 16.76 -5.83 -1.42
N ARG A 20 17.06 -5.77 -2.71
CA ARG A 20 17.91 -4.73 -3.31
C ARG A 20 17.26 -3.36 -3.25
N VAL A 21 15.98 -3.26 -3.58
CA VAL A 21 15.22 -2.01 -3.53
C VAL A 21 15.10 -1.50 -2.10
N SER A 22 14.62 -2.33 -1.18
CA SER A 22 14.47 -1.95 0.23
C SER A 22 15.80 -1.63 0.89
N GLY A 23 16.88 -2.33 0.51
CA GLY A 23 18.22 -2.09 1.00
C GLY A 23 18.76 -0.68 0.68
N LEU A 24 18.39 -0.10 -0.45
CA LEU A 24 18.78 1.28 -0.79
C LEU A 24 18.17 2.29 0.17
N PHE A 25 16.90 2.14 0.54
CA PHE A 25 16.25 3.00 1.52
C PHE A 25 16.89 2.84 2.90
N SER A 26 17.16 1.62 3.31
CA SER A 26 17.76 1.32 4.62
C SER A 26 19.18 1.90 4.74
N ARG A 27 20.00 1.75 3.72
CA ARG A 27 21.39 2.30 3.72
C ARG A 27 21.43 3.82 3.80
N ARG A 28 20.38 4.50 3.29
CA ARG A 28 20.25 5.94 3.35
C ARG A 28 19.54 6.44 4.62
N GLY A 29 19.18 5.53 5.52
CA GLY A 29 18.49 5.86 6.76
C GLY A 29 17.01 6.25 6.60
N PHE A 30 16.39 5.93 5.45
CA PHE A 30 14.98 6.21 5.22
C PHE A 30 14.11 5.08 5.76
N ASN A 31 13.07 5.47 6.48
CA ASN A 31 12.04 4.54 6.89
C ASN A 31 10.97 4.42 5.81
N ILE A 32 10.65 3.19 5.44
CA ILE A 32 9.53 2.89 4.56
C ILE A 32 8.28 2.79 5.42
N ASP A 33 7.35 3.73 5.24
CA ASP A 33 6.09 3.75 6.01
C ASP A 33 5.11 2.69 5.52
N SER A 34 5.12 2.40 4.23
CA SER A 34 4.24 1.42 3.61
C SER A 34 4.91 0.81 2.39
N LEU A 35 4.75 -0.49 2.22
CA LEU A 35 5.29 -1.25 1.10
C LEU A 35 4.27 -2.31 0.67
N ALA A 36 3.92 -2.29 -0.60
CA ALA A 36 3.13 -3.33 -1.24
C ALA A 36 3.83 -3.79 -2.51
N VAL A 37 3.94 -5.09 -2.68
CA VAL A 37 4.53 -5.72 -3.87
C VAL A 37 3.50 -6.67 -4.47
N GLY A 38 3.27 -6.56 -5.75
CA GLY A 38 2.31 -7.41 -6.43
C GLY A 38 2.58 -7.56 -7.92
N PRO A 39 1.84 -8.45 -8.57
CA PRO A 39 1.91 -8.64 -10.01
C PRO A 39 1.37 -7.41 -10.76
N THR A 40 1.73 -7.34 -12.04
CA THR A 40 1.14 -6.43 -13.00
C THR A 40 0.40 -7.22 -14.07
N GLU A 41 -0.16 -6.53 -15.05
CA GLU A 41 -0.73 -7.15 -16.25
C GLU A 41 0.30 -7.88 -17.11
N HIS A 42 1.59 -7.69 -16.83
CA HIS A 42 2.69 -8.42 -17.48
C HIS A 42 3.30 -9.42 -16.48
N PRO A 43 3.34 -10.75 -16.82
CA PRO A 43 3.74 -11.78 -15.86
C PRO A 43 5.18 -11.68 -15.35
N ASP A 44 6.07 -11.09 -16.12
CA ASP A 44 7.49 -10.94 -15.75
C ASP A 44 7.80 -9.64 -15.02
N VAL A 45 6.78 -8.81 -14.76
CA VAL A 45 6.92 -7.50 -14.13
C VAL A 45 6.09 -7.44 -12.86
N SER A 46 6.73 -7.04 -11.78
CA SER A 46 6.08 -6.72 -10.51
C SER A 46 6.04 -5.21 -10.29
N ARG A 47 5.08 -4.78 -9.51
CA ARG A 47 4.94 -3.39 -9.09
C ARG A 47 5.12 -3.28 -7.59
N MET A 48 6.01 -2.39 -7.18
CA MET A 48 6.19 -2.01 -5.78
C MET A 48 5.58 -0.63 -5.58
N THR A 49 4.70 -0.49 -4.62
CA THR A 49 4.20 0.81 -4.16
C THR A 49 4.83 1.11 -2.82
N ILE A 50 5.66 2.14 -2.79
CA ILE A 50 6.49 2.49 -1.63
C ILE A 50 6.07 3.86 -1.13
N VAL A 51 5.70 3.95 0.14
CA VAL A 51 5.41 5.23 0.80
C VAL A 51 6.54 5.53 1.77
N VAL A 52 7.18 6.68 1.56
CA VAL A 52 8.28 7.17 2.39
C VAL A 52 8.00 8.60 2.84
N LYS A 53 8.54 8.94 4.00
CA LYS A 53 8.47 10.28 4.56
C LYS A 53 9.88 10.87 4.61
N VAL A 54 10.18 11.73 3.65
CA VAL A 54 11.52 12.33 3.46
C VAL A 54 11.40 13.73 2.90
N ASP A 55 12.49 14.46 2.94
CA ASP A 55 12.61 15.72 2.20
C ASP A 55 12.86 15.44 0.71
N GLN A 56 12.50 16.39 -0.16
CA GLN A 56 12.53 16.20 -1.61
C GLN A 56 13.93 15.86 -2.16
N LEU A 57 14.96 16.54 -1.70
CA LEU A 57 16.32 16.35 -2.23
C LEU A 57 16.88 14.94 -1.93
N PRO A 58 16.79 14.41 -0.71
CA PRO A 58 17.15 13.03 -0.43
C PRO A 58 16.33 12.01 -1.25
N LEU A 59 15.04 12.27 -1.51
CA LEU A 59 14.21 11.40 -2.34
C LEU A 59 14.72 11.31 -3.77
N GLU A 60 15.10 12.46 -4.39
CA GLU A 60 15.68 12.48 -5.73
C GLU A 60 16.95 11.64 -5.82
N GLN A 61 17.80 11.71 -4.79
CA GLN A 61 19.02 10.90 -4.72
C GLN A 61 18.72 9.41 -4.66
N VAL A 62 17.75 8.99 -3.85
CA VAL A 62 17.31 7.58 -3.77
C VAL A 62 16.73 7.13 -5.11
N THR A 63 15.91 7.93 -5.74
CA THR A 63 15.32 7.63 -7.05
C THR A 63 16.40 7.44 -8.12
N LYS A 64 17.43 8.28 -8.14
CA LYS A 64 18.58 8.11 -9.03
C LYS A 64 19.34 6.81 -8.77
N GLN A 65 19.51 6.42 -7.51
CA GLN A 65 20.16 5.16 -7.14
C GLN A 65 19.32 3.95 -7.55
N LEU A 66 18.01 4.00 -7.35
CA LEU A 66 17.09 2.95 -7.78
C LEU A 66 17.13 2.73 -9.30
N ASN A 67 17.21 3.82 -10.08
CA ASN A 67 17.30 3.74 -11.54
C ASN A 67 18.58 3.06 -12.04
N LYS A 68 19.61 2.97 -11.22
CA LYS A 68 20.86 2.24 -11.55
C LYS A 68 20.76 0.73 -11.34
N LEU A 69 19.75 0.25 -10.63
CA LEU A 69 19.54 -1.20 -10.47
C LEU A 69 19.03 -1.80 -11.77
N VAL A 70 19.70 -2.87 -12.22
CA VAL A 70 19.38 -3.55 -13.49
C VAL A 70 17.92 -4.03 -13.52
N ASN A 71 17.40 -4.47 -12.38
CA ASN A 71 16.06 -5.02 -12.27
C ASN A 71 14.95 -3.97 -12.19
N VAL A 72 15.28 -2.69 -12.03
CA VAL A 72 14.30 -1.58 -11.99
C VAL A 72 14.02 -1.11 -13.41
N ILE A 73 12.76 -1.21 -13.81
CA ILE A 73 12.31 -0.87 -15.17
C ILE A 73 11.89 0.59 -15.25
N LYS A 74 11.11 1.05 -14.28
CA LYS A 74 10.58 2.43 -14.24
C LYS A 74 10.20 2.83 -12.83
N ILE A 75 10.40 4.11 -12.51
CA ILE A 75 9.98 4.72 -11.26
C ILE A 75 9.11 5.92 -11.59
N VAL A 76 7.97 6.02 -10.92
CA VAL A 76 7.06 7.16 -11.01
C VAL A 76 6.67 7.59 -9.61
N GLU A 77 6.82 8.86 -9.29
CA GLU A 77 6.19 9.45 -8.11
C GLU A 77 4.73 9.74 -8.43
N LEU A 78 3.82 9.25 -7.58
CA LEU A 78 2.38 9.44 -7.73
C LEU A 78 1.91 10.60 -6.85
N ASP A 79 1.31 11.60 -7.48
CA ASP A 79 0.63 12.67 -6.77
C ASP A 79 -0.66 12.11 -6.13
N PRO A 80 -0.85 12.26 -4.80
CA PRO A 80 -2.05 11.79 -4.12
C PRO A 80 -3.35 12.34 -4.72
N SER A 81 -3.36 13.58 -5.20
CA SER A 81 -4.54 14.21 -5.81
C SER A 81 -4.87 13.63 -7.20
N LEU A 82 -3.89 13.07 -7.88
CA LEU A 82 -4.00 12.51 -9.24
C LEU A 82 -3.93 10.98 -9.26
N SER A 83 -4.05 10.33 -8.11
CA SER A 83 -4.00 8.88 -7.99
C SER A 83 -5.15 8.34 -7.14
N VAL A 84 -5.44 7.06 -7.33
CA VAL A 84 -6.34 6.29 -6.45
C VAL A 84 -5.46 5.45 -5.54
N GLN A 85 -5.63 5.61 -4.25
CA GLN A 85 -4.83 4.94 -3.21
C GLN A 85 -5.74 4.16 -2.29
N ARG A 86 -5.40 2.91 -1.99
CA ARG A 86 -6.19 2.03 -1.11
C ARG A 86 -5.29 1.15 -0.27
N GLU A 87 -5.74 0.89 0.94
CA GLU A 87 -5.21 -0.13 1.85
C GLU A 87 -6.33 -1.08 2.23
N LEU A 88 -5.99 -2.31 2.56
CA LEU A 88 -6.90 -3.32 3.09
C LEU A 88 -6.63 -3.51 4.58
N LEU A 89 -7.68 -3.50 5.38
CA LEU A 89 -7.65 -3.76 6.81
C LEU A 89 -8.51 -4.99 7.12
N LEU A 90 -7.97 -5.91 7.91
CA LEU A 90 -8.72 -6.95 8.59
C LEU A 90 -8.57 -6.71 10.10
N VAL A 91 -9.67 -6.48 10.80
CA VAL A 91 -9.66 -6.20 12.23
C VAL A 91 -10.67 -7.08 12.96
N LYS A 92 -10.18 -7.75 14.00
CA LYS A 92 -10.99 -8.56 14.90
C LYS A 92 -11.36 -7.74 16.12
N VAL A 93 -12.64 -7.60 16.38
CA VAL A 93 -13.19 -6.76 17.45
C VAL A 93 -14.02 -7.62 18.38
N ARG A 94 -13.92 -7.34 19.67
CA ARG A 94 -14.85 -7.90 20.65
C ARG A 94 -16.28 -7.48 20.29
N ALA A 95 -17.17 -8.47 20.23
CA ALA A 95 -18.56 -8.26 19.88
C ALA A 95 -19.43 -9.33 20.54
N ASP A 96 -19.52 -9.29 21.87
CA ASP A 96 -20.48 -10.09 22.62
C ASP A 96 -21.90 -9.58 22.38
N ALA A 97 -22.90 -10.29 22.90
CA ALA A 97 -24.31 -9.95 22.69
C ALA A 97 -24.67 -8.51 23.09
N ALA A 98 -23.96 -7.92 24.06
CA ALA A 98 -24.24 -6.56 24.55
C ALA A 98 -23.82 -5.47 23.57
N VAL A 99 -22.73 -5.66 22.81
CA VAL A 99 -22.14 -4.64 21.94
C VAL A 99 -22.16 -4.99 20.45
N ARG A 100 -22.61 -6.19 20.10
CA ARG A 100 -22.58 -6.67 18.71
C ARG A 100 -23.28 -5.74 17.73
N SER A 101 -24.51 -5.31 18.05
CA SER A 101 -25.26 -4.40 17.19
C SER A 101 -24.54 -3.09 16.95
N ALA A 102 -23.91 -2.52 17.97
CA ALA A 102 -23.14 -1.29 17.87
C ALA A 102 -21.91 -1.47 16.96
N VAL A 103 -21.19 -2.58 17.10
CA VAL A 103 -20.02 -2.89 16.27
C VAL A 103 -20.43 -3.07 14.79
N LEU A 104 -21.53 -3.78 14.54
CA LEU A 104 -22.05 -3.97 13.17
C LEU A 104 -22.49 -2.64 12.55
N GLU A 105 -23.09 -1.75 13.33
CA GLU A 105 -23.45 -0.41 12.87
C GLU A 105 -22.21 0.41 12.47
N VAL A 106 -21.16 0.37 13.28
CA VAL A 106 -19.89 1.02 12.93
C VAL A 106 -19.34 0.49 11.61
N ALA A 107 -19.32 -0.83 11.41
CA ALA A 107 -18.89 -1.43 10.16
C ALA A 107 -19.68 -0.90 8.95
N ASN A 108 -21.01 -0.80 9.07
CA ASN A 108 -21.88 -0.28 8.02
C ASN A 108 -21.59 1.20 7.72
N LEU A 109 -21.38 2.03 8.75
CA LEU A 109 -21.08 3.47 8.58
C LEU A 109 -19.81 3.69 7.76
N PHE A 110 -18.82 2.83 7.92
CA PHE A 110 -17.56 2.89 7.18
C PHE A 110 -17.58 2.09 5.87
N ARG A 111 -18.74 1.53 5.47
CA ARG A 111 -18.89 0.68 4.29
C ARG A 111 -17.94 -0.52 4.32
N ALA A 112 -17.68 -1.02 5.52
CA ALA A 112 -16.90 -2.22 5.75
C ALA A 112 -17.79 -3.46 5.73
N LYS A 113 -17.17 -4.63 5.63
CA LYS A 113 -17.86 -5.92 5.59
C LYS A 113 -17.51 -6.74 6.82
N VAL A 114 -18.47 -7.42 7.39
CA VAL A 114 -18.21 -8.43 8.38
C VAL A 114 -17.96 -9.75 7.66
N VAL A 115 -16.76 -10.30 7.83
CA VAL A 115 -16.32 -11.51 7.10
C VAL A 115 -16.21 -12.74 7.98
N ASP A 116 -16.24 -12.58 9.31
CA ASP A 116 -16.28 -13.66 10.27
C ASP A 116 -17.10 -13.23 11.49
N VAL A 117 -17.95 -14.12 11.98
CA VAL A 117 -18.82 -13.88 13.13
C VAL A 117 -18.69 -15.03 14.11
N GLY A 118 -18.17 -14.72 15.30
CA GLY A 118 -18.15 -15.63 16.44
C GLY A 118 -19.12 -15.19 17.54
N THR A 119 -19.21 -15.96 18.61
CA THR A 119 -20.07 -15.63 19.76
C THR A 119 -19.59 -14.38 20.52
N GLU A 120 -18.31 -14.12 20.53
CA GLU A 120 -17.68 -13.03 21.31
C GLU A 120 -16.86 -12.04 20.47
N SER A 121 -16.74 -12.29 19.18
CA SER A 121 -15.97 -11.43 18.29
C SER A 121 -16.51 -11.44 16.86
N VAL A 122 -16.21 -10.38 16.13
CA VAL A 122 -16.42 -10.28 14.68
C VAL A 122 -15.13 -9.84 14.03
N THR A 123 -14.90 -10.28 12.80
CA THR A 123 -13.80 -9.78 11.97
C THR A 123 -14.37 -8.91 10.86
N ILE A 124 -13.85 -7.70 10.77
CA ILE A 124 -14.29 -6.68 9.82
C ILE A 124 -13.21 -6.52 8.75
N GLU A 125 -13.63 -6.54 7.48
CA GLU A 125 -12.80 -6.21 6.32
C GLU A 125 -13.17 -4.81 5.84
N ALA A 126 -12.16 -3.93 5.74
CA ALA A 126 -12.35 -2.58 5.23
C ALA A 126 -11.26 -2.21 4.23
N THR A 127 -11.63 -1.48 3.21
CA THR A 127 -10.70 -0.87 2.26
C THR A 127 -10.90 0.64 2.25
N GLY A 128 -9.83 1.37 2.06
CA GLY A 128 -9.91 2.82 1.98
C GLY A 128 -8.53 3.48 2.00
N THR A 129 -8.55 4.79 2.13
CA THR A 129 -7.36 5.57 2.39
C THR A 129 -6.87 5.34 3.83
N ALA A 130 -5.61 5.66 4.09
CA ALA A 130 -5.04 5.54 5.44
C ALA A 130 -5.87 6.28 6.49
N ASP A 131 -6.35 7.48 6.16
CA ASP A 131 -7.16 8.30 7.08
C ASP A 131 -8.51 7.65 7.40
N LYS A 132 -9.16 7.08 6.39
CA LYS A 132 -10.43 6.36 6.60
C LYS A 132 -10.24 5.16 7.52
N LEU A 133 -9.21 4.36 7.31
CA LEU A 133 -8.95 3.17 8.11
C LEU A 133 -8.53 3.54 9.54
N ALA A 134 -7.74 4.61 9.70
CA ALA A 134 -7.41 5.13 11.03
C ALA A 134 -8.65 5.61 11.79
N ALA A 135 -9.58 6.28 11.12
CA ALA A 135 -10.85 6.71 11.72
C ALA A 135 -11.71 5.51 12.15
N LEU A 136 -11.79 4.46 11.32
CA LEU A 136 -12.49 3.23 11.67
C LEU A 136 -11.90 2.57 12.92
N LEU A 137 -10.58 2.42 12.96
CA LEU A 137 -9.89 1.82 14.12
C LEU A 137 -10.13 2.62 15.40
N LYS A 138 -10.11 3.93 15.31
CA LYS A 138 -10.39 4.82 16.45
C LYS A 138 -11.79 4.65 17.01
N VAL A 139 -12.79 4.49 16.15
CA VAL A 139 -14.18 4.26 16.56
C VAL A 139 -14.37 2.85 17.13
N LEU A 140 -13.62 1.85 16.65
CA LEU A 140 -13.68 0.47 17.15
C LEU A 140 -12.89 0.25 18.45
N GLU A 141 -11.91 1.08 18.73
CA GLU A 141 -11.03 0.92 19.92
C GLU A 141 -11.80 0.75 21.24
N PRO A 142 -12.85 1.54 21.54
CA PRO A 142 -13.61 1.38 22.80
C PRO A 142 -14.27 0.02 22.99
N TYR A 143 -14.57 -0.70 21.91
CA TYR A 143 -15.18 -2.05 21.98
C TYR A 143 -14.14 -3.14 22.26
N GLY A 144 -12.88 -2.89 21.98
CA GLY A 144 -11.77 -3.80 22.17
C GLY A 144 -11.32 -4.47 20.90
N ILE A 145 -10.21 -3.97 20.34
CA ILE A 145 -9.54 -4.60 19.20
C ILE A 145 -8.72 -5.78 19.72
N ARG A 146 -9.01 -6.96 19.21
CA ARG A 146 -8.30 -8.21 19.57
C ARG A 146 -7.04 -8.41 18.75
N GLU A 147 -7.14 -8.14 17.45
CA GLU A 147 -6.08 -8.35 16.50
C GLU A 147 -6.37 -7.55 15.23
N MET A 148 -5.35 -7.08 14.57
CA MET A 148 -5.51 -6.45 13.27
C MET A 148 -4.33 -6.75 12.37
N VAL A 149 -4.57 -6.76 11.07
CA VAL A 149 -3.56 -6.75 10.04
C VAL A 149 -3.95 -5.75 8.96
N GLN A 150 -3.00 -4.97 8.51
CA GLN A 150 -3.20 -3.95 7.48
C GLN A 150 -2.18 -4.13 6.38
N SER A 151 -2.64 -4.11 5.13
CA SER A 151 -1.76 -4.20 3.98
C SER A 151 -0.95 -2.92 3.80
N GLY A 152 0.10 -2.98 3.00
CA GLY A 152 0.68 -1.79 2.42
C GLY A 152 -0.31 -1.11 1.46
N MET A 153 -0.07 0.18 1.19
CA MET A 153 -0.89 0.96 0.26
C MET A 153 -0.58 0.55 -1.19
N VAL A 154 -1.61 0.36 -1.98
CA VAL A 154 -1.52 0.26 -3.42
C VAL A 154 -2.08 1.53 -4.05
N ALA A 155 -1.48 1.96 -5.16
CA ALA A 155 -1.87 3.20 -5.82
C ALA A 155 -1.76 3.08 -7.34
N VAL A 156 -2.66 3.74 -8.05
CA VAL A 156 -2.66 3.84 -9.50
C VAL A 156 -3.03 5.27 -9.91
N GLY A 157 -2.36 5.80 -10.93
CA GLY A 157 -2.70 7.11 -11.47
C GLY A 157 -4.10 7.16 -12.06
N ARG A 158 -4.76 8.30 -11.92
CA ARG A 158 -6.07 8.54 -12.53
C ARG A 158 -5.93 8.74 -14.05
N GLY A 159 -6.99 8.48 -14.79
CA GLY A 159 -7.06 8.68 -16.24
C GLY A 159 -6.50 7.50 -17.05
N PRO A 160 -6.39 7.67 -18.38
CA PRO A 160 -6.11 6.55 -19.29
C PRO A 160 -4.63 6.19 -19.43
N ARG A 161 -3.73 6.98 -18.85
CA ARG A 161 -2.28 6.73 -18.97
C ARG A 161 -1.86 5.56 -18.08
N SER A 162 -1.01 4.69 -18.64
CA SER A 162 -0.41 3.56 -17.93
C SER A 162 1.09 3.76 -17.82
N ILE A 163 1.66 3.50 -16.64
CA ILE A 163 3.12 3.50 -16.47
C ILE A 163 3.76 2.23 -17.05
N THR A 164 3.00 1.15 -17.19
CA THR A 164 3.47 -0.12 -17.77
C THR A 164 3.52 -0.08 -19.28
N GLY A 165 2.56 0.55 -19.94
CA GLY A 165 2.42 0.53 -21.39
C GLY A 165 3.63 1.06 -22.19
N THR A 166 4.31 2.09 -21.68
CA THR A 166 5.52 2.64 -22.31
C THR A 166 6.78 1.86 -21.91
N ALA A 167 6.83 1.35 -20.69
CA ALA A 167 7.98 0.62 -20.17
C ALA A 167 8.13 -0.77 -20.84
N LEU A 168 7.01 -1.45 -21.09
CA LEU A 168 7.02 -2.79 -21.70
C LEU A 168 7.38 -2.78 -23.17
N ARG A 169 7.03 -1.73 -23.91
CA ARG A 169 7.45 -1.56 -25.31
C ARG A 169 8.97 -1.48 -25.48
N ALA A 170 9.68 -1.10 -24.42
CA ALA A 170 11.15 -1.07 -24.44
C ALA A 170 11.74 -2.47 -24.23
N LEU A 171 11.08 -3.33 -23.45
CA LEU A 171 11.51 -4.72 -23.21
C LEU A 171 11.28 -5.61 -24.43
N ASP A 172 10.16 -5.44 -25.14
CA ASP A 172 9.82 -6.19 -26.35
C ASP A 172 10.75 -5.90 -27.54
N ARG A 173 11.50 -4.79 -27.50
CA ARG A 173 12.45 -4.40 -28.55
C ARG A 173 13.87 -4.94 -28.35
N THR A 174 14.14 -5.55 -27.21
CA THR A 174 15.46 -6.06 -26.83
C THR A 174 15.53 -7.58 -26.76
N GLY A 175 14.46 -8.28 -27.19
CA GLY A 175 14.38 -9.74 -27.32
C GLY A 175 14.61 -10.25 -28.74
#